data_993eb135562377197619b0a001ab79af
#
_entry.id   993eb135562377197619b0a001ab79af
#
_cell.length_a   1.000
_cell.length_b   1.000
_cell.length_c   1.000
_cell.angle_alpha   90.00
_cell.angle_beta   90.00
_cell.angle_gamma   90.00
#
_symmetry.space_group_name_H-M   'P 1'
#
loop_
_entity.id
_entity.type
_entity.pdbx_description
1 polymer ?
#
loop_
_entity_poly.entity_id
_entity_poly.type
_entity_poly.pdbx_seq_one_letter_code
_entity_poly.pdbx_strand_id
1 'polypeptide(L)'
;NAGDFVKKDTLLAKIDDEPFIQQMKQAEAAYFAAENSFKRVANLFKSGSTTQQNYDSVKAQRDASKAQYDLAKLQVDYTLVKAPVEGTVLMADGAVGSVASQTQPIAVLADLNNQVVRLSVPEKYYDLFSLEKENLIVSVTRPAEKNMYDDAVTFATIENIAPYIAAQSKTFQVVCHLDNPGERFRPGMYVKVLITYKNYVDVPVLPMKTKKMDGSLYIYHPESKTVEFIPPAEYATDNEYFIVPEKYKDT
;
A
#
# COMPACT_ATOMS: atom_id res chain seq x y z
N ASN A 1 -10.26 -16.29 11.88
CA ASN A 1 -9.25 -17.14 11.21
C ASN A 1 -8.71 -16.43 9.97
N ALA A 2 -7.57 -16.91 9.44
CA ALA A 2 -7.10 -16.43 8.16
C ALA A 2 -8.14 -16.72 7.07
N GLY A 3 -8.39 -15.74 6.19
CA GLY A 3 -9.43 -15.78 5.17
C GLY A 3 -10.77 -15.15 5.57
N ASP A 4 -11.00 -14.90 6.86
CA ASP A 4 -12.25 -14.27 7.31
C ASP A 4 -12.26 -12.77 6.99
N PHE A 5 -13.39 -12.26 6.49
CA PHE A 5 -13.62 -10.82 6.37
C PHE A 5 -14.09 -10.26 7.71
N VAL A 6 -13.47 -9.18 8.16
CA VAL A 6 -13.82 -8.50 9.41
C VAL A 6 -14.12 -7.03 9.16
N LYS A 7 -15.08 -6.50 9.91
CA LYS A 7 -15.40 -5.07 9.91
C LYS A 7 -14.49 -4.34 10.90
N LYS A 8 -14.36 -3.04 10.71
CA LYS A 8 -13.71 -2.16 11.69
C LYS A 8 -14.31 -2.40 13.08
N ASP A 9 -13.46 -2.35 14.10
CA ASP A 9 -13.79 -2.57 15.53
C ASP A 9 -14.22 -4.01 15.89
N THR A 10 -14.19 -4.97 14.97
CA THR A 10 -14.40 -6.38 15.28
C THR A 10 -13.31 -6.88 16.22
N LEU A 11 -13.69 -7.56 17.31
CA LEU A 11 -12.74 -8.15 18.26
C LEU A 11 -11.98 -9.30 17.60
N LEU A 12 -10.65 -9.17 17.51
CA LEU A 12 -9.76 -10.18 16.94
C LEU A 12 -9.15 -11.11 17.99
N ALA A 13 -8.74 -10.52 19.12
CA ALA A 13 -8.18 -11.27 20.24
C ALA A 13 -8.46 -10.55 21.56
N LYS A 14 -8.46 -11.31 22.64
CA LYS A 14 -8.51 -10.77 24.01
C LYS A 14 -7.26 -11.27 24.75
N ILE A 15 -6.49 -10.31 25.27
CA ILE A 15 -5.36 -10.57 26.15
C ILE A 15 -5.90 -10.71 27.59
N ASP A 16 -5.21 -11.45 28.45
CA ASP A 16 -5.57 -11.54 29.88
C ASP A 16 -5.61 -10.13 30.49
N ASP A 17 -6.81 -9.70 30.86
CA ASP A 17 -7.10 -8.34 31.32
C ASP A 17 -7.14 -8.25 32.87
N GLU A 18 -7.11 -9.36 33.59
CA GLU A 18 -7.29 -9.36 35.05
C GLU A 18 -6.27 -8.47 35.78
N PRO A 19 -4.95 -8.52 35.49
CA PRO A 19 -3.97 -7.65 36.15
C PRO A 19 -4.25 -6.15 35.89
N PHE A 20 -4.63 -5.81 34.65
CA PHE A 20 -4.92 -4.44 34.24
C PHE A 20 -6.21 -3.92 34.85
N ILE A 21 -7.24 -4.76 35.00
CA ILE A 21 -8.49 -4.43 35.69
C ILE A 21 -8.22 -4.13 37.17
N GLN A 22 -7.40 -4.91 37.85
CA GLN A 22 -7.05 -4.66 39.26
C GLN A 22 -6.29 -3.33 39.40
N GLN A 23 -5.34 -3.04 38.51
CA GLN A 23 -4.62 -1.77 38.48
C GLN A 23 -5.56 -0.58 38.23
N MET A 24 -6.50 -0.72 37.30
CA MET A 24 -7.52 0.31 37.01
C MET A 24 -8.38 0.58 38.24
N LYS A 25 -8.87 -0.46 38.93
CA LYS A 25 -9.66 -0.32 40.18
C LYS A 25 -8.90 0.40 41.27
N GLN A 26 -7.60 0.12 41.42
CA GLN A 26 -6.73 0.82 42.39
C GLN A 26 -6.62 2.30 42.04
N ALA A 27 -6.34 2.64 40.79
CA ALA A 27 -6.24 4.02 40.32
C ALA A 27 -7.58 4.76 40.41
N GLU A 28 -8.69 4.10 40.13
CA GLU A 28 -10.04 4.62 40.30
C GLU A 28 -10.32 5.02 41.76
N ALA A 29 -10.03 4.14 42.71
CA ALA A 29 -10.22 4.42 44.13
C ALA A 29 -9.40 5.63 44.57
N ALA A 30 -8.14 5.77 44.13
CA ALA A 30 -7.29 6.91 44.38
C ALA A 30 -7.87 8.23 43.79
N TYR A 31 -8.35 8.14 42.53
CA TYR A 31 -9.01 9.29 41.90
C TYR A 31 -10.27 9.71 42.63
N PHE A 32 -11.16 8.78 43.02
CA PHE A 32 -12.36 9.10 43.80
C PHE A 32 -12.05 9.77 45.14
N ALA A 33 -11.03 9.31 45.85
CA ALA A 33 -10.59 9.93 47.09
C ALA A 33 -10.11 11.38 46.87
N ALA A 34 -9.30 11.62 45.83
CA ALA A 34 -8.82 12.94 45.45
C ALA A 34 -9.95 13.87 44.98
N GLU A 35 -10.88 13.36 44.17
CA GLU A 35 -12.05 14.10 43.70
C GLU A 35 -12.95 14.54 44.84
N ASN A 36 -13.21 13.67 45.83
CA ASN A 36 -14.00 14.02 47.01
C ASN A 36 -13.29 15.07 47.87
N SER A 37 -11.96 15.00 48.02
CA SER A 37 -11.17 16.01 48.70
C SER A 37 -11.21 17.34 47.96
N PHE A 38 -11.07 17.32 46.63
CA PHE A 38 -11.17 18.53 45.83
C PHE A 38 -12.55 19.18 45.93
N LYS A 39 -13.66 18.41 45.85
CA LYS A 39 -15.02 18.95 46.05
C LYS A 39 -15.19 19.66 47.40
N ARG A 40 -14.69 19.08 48.48
CA ARG A 40 -14.74 19.72 49.80
C ARG A 40 -13.97 21.04 49.83
N VAL A 41 -12.70 21.03 49.35
CA VAL A 41 -11.84 22.23 49.33
C VAL A 41 -12.39 23.29 48.36
N ALA A 42 -12.96 22.90 47.21
CA ALA A 42 -13.59 23.82 46.30
C ALA A 42 -14.81 24.55 46.90
N ASN A 43 -15.61 23.88 47.75
CA ASN A 43 -16.70 24.51 48.48
C ASN A 43 -16.19 25.48 49.57
N LEU A 44 -15.13 25.11 50.31
CA LEU A 44 -14.49 25.97 51.27
C LEU A 44 -13.84 27.21 50.63
N PHE A 45 -13.30 27.04 49.44
CA PHE A 45 -12.71 28.14 48.67
C PHE A 45 -13.80 29.14 48.22
N LYS A 46 -14.94 28.64 47.73
CA LYS A 46 -16.09 29.48 47.37
C LYS A 46 -16.64 30.30 48.56
N SER A 47 -16.56 29.75 49.78
CA SER A 47 -16.96 30.46 51.02
C SER A 47 -15.83 31.32 51.65
N GLY A 48 -14.67 31.43 51.00
CA GLY A 48 -13.54 32.17 51.54
C GLY A 48 -12.83 31.49 52.71
N SER A 49 -13.12 30.21 52.98
CA SER A 49 -12.65 29.47 54.16
C SER A 49 -11.37 28.67 53.94
N THR A 50 -10.69 28.84 52.80
CA THR A 50 -9.39 28.24 52.51
C THR A 50 -8.57 29.15 51.58
N THR A 51 -7.26 28.87 51.47
CA THR A 51 -6.35 29.67 50.65
C THR A 51 -6.34 29.19 49.18
N GLN A 52 -5.97 30.09 48.26
CA GLN A 52 -5.76 29.76 46.83
C GLN A 52 -4.72 28.61 46.68
N GLN A 53 -3.62 28.71 47.46
CA GLN A 53 -2.58 27.68 47.43
C GLN A 53 -3.10 26.28 47.78
N ASN A 54 -3.96 26.17 48.82
CA ASN A 54 -4.56 24.88 49.19
C ASN A 54 -5.51 24.36 48.10
N TYR A 55 -6.33 25.25 47.52
CA TYR A 55 -7.21 24.89 46.37
C TYR A 55 -6.41 24.37 45.18
N ASP A 56 -5.35 25.07 44.76
CA ASP A 56 -4.51 24.69 43.62
C ASP A 56 -3.77 23.38 43.89
N SER A 57 -3.28 23.15 45.10
CA SER A 57 -2.62 21.90 45.50
C SER A 57 -3.55 20.70 45.43
N VAL A 58 -4.77 20.80 45.96
CA VAL A 58 -5.73 19.70 45.96
C VAL A 58 -6.27 19.47 44.54
N LYS A 59 -6.42 20.53 43.74
CA LYS A 59 -6.74 20.44 42.33
C LYS A 59 -5.66 19.67 41.55
N ALA A 60 -4.39 20.02 41.74
CA ALA A 60 -3.28 19.33 41.11
C ALA A 60 -3.23 17.84 41.49
N GLN A 61 -3.49 17.52 42.77
CA GLN A 61 -3.54 16.13 43.23
C GLN A 61 -4.69 15.33 42.58
N ARG A 62 -5.89 15.95 42.45
CA ARG A 62 -7.02 15.34 41.76
C ARG A 62 -6.70 15.10 40.30
N ASP A 63 -6.10 16.08 39.59
CA ASP A 63 -5.76 16.00 38.18
C ASP A 63 -4.69 14.92 37.92
N ALA A 64 -3.70 14.79 38.79
CA ALA A 64 -2.70 13.73 38.75
C ALA A 64 -3.32 12.33 38.93
N SER A 65 -4.20 12.17 39.93
CA SER A 65 -4.90 10.90 40.17
C SER A 65 -5.84 10.52 39.01
N LYS A 66 -6.48 11.53 38.41
CA LYS A 66 -7.31 11.32 37.21
C LYS A 66 -6.48 10.82 36.04
N ALA A 67 -5.35 11.44 35.75
CA ALA A 67 -4.45 11.02 34.66
C ALA A 67 -3.97 9.57 34.88
N GLN A 68 -3.71 9.17 36.11
CA GLN A 68 -3.32 7.80 36.44
C GLN A 68 -4.47 6.78 36.21
N TYR A 69 -5.70 7.14 36.58
CA TYR A 69 -6.88 6.35 36.31
C TYR A 69 -7.15 6.21 34.79
N ASP A 70 -7.07 7.34 34.07
CA ASP A 70 -7.29 7.35 32.62
C ASP A 70 -6.25 6.48 31.89
N LEU A 71 -4.98 6.49 32.34
CA LEU A 71 -3.92 5.62 31.82
C LEU A 71 -4.22 4.13 32.09
N ALA A 72 -4.61 3.79 33.32
CA ALA A 72 -4.93 2.41 33.68
C ALA A 72 -6.15 1.90 32.91
N LYS A 73 -7.15 2.76 32.68
CA LYS A 73 -8.31 2.44 31.83
C LYS A 73 -7.90 2.14 30.39
N LEU A 74 -7.01 2.97 29.81
CA LEU A 74 -6.49 2.75 28.47
C LEU A 74 -5.72 1.43 28.35
N GLN A 75 -5.00 1.02 29.40
CA GLN A 75 -4.32 -0.29 29.43
C GLN A 75 -5.32 -1.47 29.37
N VAL A 76 -6.46 -1.34 30.05
CA VAL A 76 -7.55 -2.34 29.94
C VAL A 76 -8.14 -2.33 28.53
N ASP A 77 -8.36 -1.17 27.92
CA ASP A 77 -8.87 -1.10 26.56
C ASP A 77 -7.93 -1.76 25.54
N TYR A 78 -6.62 -1.68 25.74
CA TYR A 78 -5.61 -2.32 24.87
C TYR A 78 -5.55 -3.85 25.02
N THR A 79 -6.16 -4.44 26.05
CA THR A 79 -6.30 -5.91 26.13
C THR A 79 -7.29 -6.45 25.10
N LEU A 80 -8.17 -5.60 24.58
CA LEU A 80 -9.13 -5.92 23.54
C LEU A 80 -8.54 -5.53 22.17
N VAL A 81 -7.91 -6.47 21.50
CA VAL A 81 -7.33 -6.25 20.16
C VAL A 81 -8.46 -6.24 19.14
N LYS A 82 -8.73 -5.06 18.57
CA LYS A 82 -9.80 -4.84 17.59
C LYS A 82 -9.21 -4.54 16.20
N ALA A 83 -9.97 -4.86 15.17
CA ALA A 83 -9.63 -4.52 13.79
C ALA A 83 -9.62 -2.99 13.61
N PRO A 84 -8.50 -2.36 13.20
CA PRO A 84 -8.41 -0.92 13.00
C PRO A 84 -9.15 -0.46 11.74
N VAL A 85 -9.28 -1.35 10.76
CA VAL A 85 -9.95 -1.15 9.46
C VAL A 85 -10.76 -2.40 9.13
N GLU A 86 -11.68 -2.28 8.20
CA GLU A 86 -12.31 -3.45 7.60
C GLU A 86 -11.37 -4.10 6.58
N GLY A 87 -11.51 -5.42 6.38
CA GLY A 87 -10.68 -6.16 5.44
C GLY A 87 -10.66 -7.65 5.72
N THR A 88 -9.90 -8.36 4.92
CA THR A 88 -9.69 -9.81 5.06
C THR A 88 -8.47 -10.09 5.93
N VAL A 89 -8.59 -11.02 6.85
CA VAL A 89 -7.49 -11.49 7.69
C VAL A 89 -6.55 -12.33 6.83
N LEU A 90 -5.36 -11.79 6.55
CA LEU A 90 -4.34 -12.53 5.79
C LEU A 90 -3.64 -13.58 6.66
N MET A 91 -3.35 -13.19 7.90
CA MET A 91 -2.65 -14.02 8.87
C MET A 91 -3.24 -13.75 10.25
N ALA A 92 -3.51 -14.78 10.98
CA ALA A 92 -3.81 -14.75 12.41
C ALA A 92 -2.80 -15.64 13.11
N ASP A 93 -1.91 -15.03 13.89
CA ASP A 93 -0.87 -15.72 14.63
C ASP A 93 -1.13 -15.52 16.13
N GLY A 94 -1.40 -16.62 16.82
CA GLY A 94 -1.68 -16.61 18.24
C GLY A 94 -2.58 -17.79 18.64
N ALA A 95 -2.02 -18.73 19.37
CA ALA A 95 -2.81 -19.76 20.04
C ALA A 95 -3.34 -19.25 21.38
N VAL A 96 -4.51 -19.72 21.78
CA VAL A 96 -5.05 -19.44 23.12
C VAL A 96 -4.04 -19.94 24.18
N GLY A 97 -3.65 -19.05 25.10
CA GLY A 97 -2.64 -19.32 26.11
C GLY A 97 -1.20 -18.96 25.71
N SER A 98 -0.97 -18.49 24.48
CA SER A 98 0.35 -17.97 24.09
C SER A 98 0.59 -16.56 24.67
N VAL A 99 1.86 -16.19 24.78
CA VAL A 99 2.26 -14.85 25.25
C VAL A 99 2.17 -13.87 24.08
N ALA A 100 1.37 -12.81 24.23
CA ALA A 100 1.34 -11.71 23.29
C ALA A 100 2.56 -10.79 23.46
N SER A 101 3.19 -10.39 22.35
CA SER A 101 4.33 -9.48 22.33
C SER A 101 4.03 -8.27 21.43
N GLN A 102 4.56 -7.10 21.81
CA GLN A 102 4.45 -5.90 20.98
C GLN A 102 5.23 -5.98 19.66
N THR A 103 6.14 -6.93 19.53
CA THR A 103 6.97 -7.11 18.34
C THR A 103 6.38 -8.07 17.30
N GLN A 104 5.35 -8.86 17.70
CA GLN A 104 4.70 -9.80 16.79
C GLN A 104 3.25 -9.37 16.52
N PRO A 105 2.84 -9.23 15.27
CA PRO A 105 1.46 -8.94 14.93
C PRO A 105 0.56 -10.14 15.28
N ILE A 106 -0.54 -9.90 15.98
CA ILE A 106 -1.56 -10.91 16.28
C ILE A 106 -2.37 -11.27 15.02
N ALA A 107 -2.63 -10.26 14.18
CA ALA A 107 -3.30 -10.46 12.90
C ALA A 107 -2.80 -9.42 11.88
N VAL A 108 -2.80 -9.82 10.62
CA VAL A 108 -2.55 -8.92 9.48
C VAL A 108 -3.82 -8.84 8.67
N LEU A 109 -4.31 -7.62 8.46
CA LEU A 109 -5.51 -7.33 7.69
C LEU A 109 -5.12 -6.66 6.37
N ALA A 110 -5.84 -6.96 5.31
CA ALA A 110 -5.71 -6.27 4.03
C ALA A 110 -7.07 -6.06 3.38
N ASP A 111 -7.21 -4.94 2.67
CA ASP A 111 -8.27 -4.75 1.70
C ASP A 111 -7.83 -5.44 0.40
N LEU A 112 -8.51 -6.52 0.04
CA LEU A 112 -8.19 -7.31 -1.16
C LEU A 112 -8.76 -6.71 -2.44
N ASN A 113 -9.71 -5.78 -2.34
CA ASN A 113 -10.29 -5.11 -3.51
C ASN A 113 -9.39 -3.99 -4.04
N ASN A 114 -8.64 -3.34 -3.14
CA ASN A 114 -7.72 -2.26 -3.46
C ASN A 114 -6.28 -2.72 -3.25
N GLN A 115 -5.58 -2.97 -4.33
CA GLN A 115 -4.20 -3.45 -4.27
C GLN A 115 -3.22 -2.37 -4.77
N VAL A 116 -1.99 -2.48 -4.31
CA VAL A 116 -0.91 -1.59 -4.73
C VAL A 116 0.20 -2.40 -5.37
N VAL A 117 0.56 -2.03 -6.59
CA VAL A 117 1.71 -2.59 -7.30
C VAL A 117 2.87 -1.62 -7.20
N ARG A 118 4.01 -2.09 -6.67
CA ARG A 118 5.25 -1.30 -6.58
C ARG A 118 6.21 -1.74 -7.66
N LEU A 119 6.66 -0.79 -8.46
CA LEU A 119 7.56 -1.01 -9.57
C LEU A 119 8.88 -0.31 -9.31
N SER A 120 9.99 -0.96 -9.68
CA SER A 120 11.31 -0.33 -9.74
C SER A 120 11.64 -0.07 -11.20
N VAL A 121 11.58 1.18 -11.62
CA VAL A 121 11.74 1.63 -13.01
C VAL A 121 13.14 2.21 -13.19
N PRO A 122 13.87 1.85 -14.28
CA PRO A 122 15.21 2.41 -14.55
C PRO A 122 15.18 3.93 -14.72
N GLU A 123 16.21 4.60 -14.21
CA GLU A 123 16.40 6.07 -14.18
C GLU A 123 16.17 6.74 -15.54
N LYS A 124 16.58 6.09 -16.64
CA LYS A 124 16.43 6.62 -18.01
C LYS A 124 14.98 6.93 -18.42
N TYR A 125 14.00 6.37 -17.72
CA TYR A 125 12.59 6.64 -17.96
C TYR A 125 11.99 7.67 -17.01
N TYR A 126 12.79 8.30 -16.14
CA TYR A 126 12.28 9.22 -15.12
C TYR A 126 11.52 10.40 -15.73
N ASP A 127 12.08 11.03 -16.75
CA ASP A 127 11.45 12.17 -17.43
C ASP A 127 10.12 11.79 -18.09
N LEU A 128 10.05 10.60 -18.71
CA LEU A 128 8.82 10.07 -19.29
C LEU A 128 7.71 9.92 -18.23
N PHE A 129 8.03 9.34 -17.09
CA PHE A 129 7.06 9.16 -16.01
C PHE A 129 6.68 10.48 -15.35
N SER A 130 7.63 11.41 -15.23
CA SER A 130 7.42 12.70 -14.58
C SER A 130 6.60 13.67 -15.42
N LEU A 131 6.81 13.68 -16.75
CA LEU A 131 6.19 14.63 -17.67
C LEU A 131 4.90 14.11 -18.30
N GLU A 132 4.81 12.80 -18.55
CA GLU A 132 3.71 12.17 -19.30
C GLU A 132 2.91 11.17 -18.45
N LYS A 133 2.89 11.31 -17.13
CA LYS A 133 2.22 10.39 -16.18
C LYS A 133 0.79 10.01 -16.62
N GLU A 134 0.00 10.97 -17.09
CA GLU A 134 -1.41 10.79 -17.46
C GLU A 134 -1.58 10.05 -18.78
N ASN A 135 -0.56 10.03 -19.64
CA ASN A 135 -0.58 9.35 -20.93
C ASN A 135 -0.08 7.90 -20.84
N LEU A 136 0.43 7.49 -19.67
CA LEU A 136 0.95 6.14 -19.47
C LEU A 136 -0.19 5.16 -19.16
N ILE A 137 -0.29 4.11 -19.96
CA ILE A 137 -1.23 3.02 -19.71
C ILE A 137 -0.47 1.89 -19.02
N VAL A 138 -0.85 1.60 -17.78
CA VAL A 138 -0.27 0.53 -16.98
C VAL A 138 -1.21 -0.66 -16.99
N SER A 139 -0.79 -1.76 -17.58
CA SER A 139 -1.54 -3.02 -17.58
C SER A 139 -0.83 -4.06 -16.73
N VAL A 140 -1.61 -4.77 -15.92
CA VAL A 140 -1.13 -5.77 -14.97
C VAL A 140 -1.75 -7.11 -15.32
N THR A 141 -0.89 -8.11 -15.49
CA THR A 141 -1.31 -9.48 -15.78
C THR A 141 -0.67 -10.44 -14.78
N ARG A 142 -1.37 -11.51 -14.47
CA ARG A 142 -0.81 -12.63 -13.75
C ARG A 142 -0.13 -13.56 -14.77
N PRO A 143 1.16 -13.94 -14.56
CA PRO A 143 1.80 -14.93 -15.43
C PRO A 143 0.99 -16.23 -15.38
N ALA A 144 0.34 -16.58 -16.48
CA ALA A 144 -0.35 -17.85 -16.59
C ALA A 144 0.67 -18.98 -16.80
N GLU A 145 0.54 -20.08 -16.11
CA GLU A 145 1.14 -21.34 -16.55
C GLU A 145 0.51 -21.74 -17.87
N LYS A 146 1.30 -22.34 -18.77
CA LYS A 146 1.02 -22.60 -20.21
C LYS A 146 -0.36 -23.20 -20.57
N ASN A 147 -1.20 -23.54 -19.61
CA ASN A 147 -2.48 -24.23 -19.80
C ASN A 147 -3.68 -23.60 -19.05
N MET A 148 -3.55 -22.42 -18.48
CA MET A 148 -4.66 -21.76 -17.78
C MET A 148 -5.02 -20.46 -18.49
N TYR A 149 -6.24 -20.41 -19.03
CA TYR A 149 -6.85 -19.29 -19.75
C TYR A 149 -7.14 -18.09 -18.83
N ASP A 150 -6.13 -17.44 -18.28
CA ASP A 150 -6.33 -16.22 -17.52
C ASP A 150 -5.39 -15.09 -17.98
N ASP A 151 -5.54 -14.72 -19.26
CA ASP A 151 -4.89 -13.55 -19.87
C ASP A 151 -5.66 -12.24 -19.58
N ALA A 152 -6.55 -12.23 -18.59
CA ALA A 152 -7.31 -11.04 -18.30
C ALA A 152 -6.38 -9.94 -17.79
N VAL A 153 -6.27 -8.91 -18.60
CA VAL A 153 -5.51 -7.69 -18.31
C VAL A 153 -6.33 -6.82 -17.36
N THR A 154 -5.71 -6.35 -16.29
CA THR A 154 -6.29 -5.33 -15.42
C THR A 154 -5.46 -4.06 -15.52
N PHE A 155 -6.11 -2.91 -15.62
CA PHE A 155 -5.42 -1.64 -15.69
C PHE A 155 -5.16 -1.09 -14.28
N ALA A 156 -4.01 -0.45 -14.12
CA ALA A 156 -3.63 0.20 -12.88
C ALA A 156 -3.37 1.69 -13.13
N THR A 157 -3.64 2.51 -12.13
CA THR A 157 -3.41 3.95 -12.18
C THR A 157 -2.14 4.29 -11.42
N ILE A 158 -1.26 5.12 -12.00
CA ILE A 158 -0.07 5.60 -11.31
C ILE A 158 -0.48 6.58 -10.22
N GLU A 159 -0.32 6.18 -8.97
CA GLU A 159 -0.62 7.00 -7.81
C GLU A 159 0.56 7.93 -7.47
N ASN A 160 1.74 7.36 -7.32
CA ASN A 160 2.93 8.09 -6.91
C ASN A 160 4.18 7.66 -7.68
N ILE A 161 5.06 8.64 -7.93
CA ILE A 161 6.39 8.46 -8.49
C ILE A 161 7.38 9.02 -7.48
N ALA A 162 8.32 8.20 -7.02
CA ALA A 162 9.33 8.62 -6.05
C ALA A 162 10.22 9.73 -6.64
N PRO A 163 10.44 10.84 -5.91
CA PRO A 163 11.24 11.96 -6.40
C PRO A 163 12.76 11.72 -6.29
N TYR A 164 13.17 10.50 -6.00
CA TYR A 164 14.58 10.14 -5.85
C TYR A 164 14.91 8.86 -6.63
N ILE A 165 16.17 8.75 -7.02
CA ILE A 165 16.75 7.58 -7.69
C ILE A 165 17.64 6.84 -6.69
N ALA A 166 17.39 5.55 -6.51
CA ALA A 166 18.20 4.71 -5.63
C ALA A 166 19.61 4.53 -6.25
N ALA A 167 20.64 5.00 -5.57
CA ALA A 167 22.01 5.08 -6.10
C ALA A 167 22.60 3.70 -6.49
N GLN A 168 22.23 2.65 -5.77
CA GLN A 168 22.74 1.29 -6.04
C GLN A 168 22.07 0.62 -7.23
N SER A 169 20.75 0.70 -7.34
CA SER A 169 19.98 0.02 -8.39
C SER A 169 19.76 0.88 -9.63
N LYS A 170 20.04 2.19 -9.57
CA LYS A 170 19.74 3.15 -10.63
C LYS A 170 18.27 3.09 -11.08
N THR A 171 17.37 2.95 -10.10
CA THR A 171 15.92 2.88 -10.30
C THR A 171 15.19 3.88 -9.41
N PHE A 172 14.02 4.30 -9.85
CA PHE A 172 13.05 5.01 -9.01
C PHE A 172 11.81 4.13 -8.78
N GLN A 173 11.13 4.38 -7.68
CA GLN A 173 9.93 3.61 -7.34
C GLN A 173 8.68 4.30 -7.89
N VAL A 174 7.82 3.50 -8.53
CA VAL A 174 6.49 3.90 -8.97
C VAL A 174 5.46 3.04 -8.22
N VAL A 175 4.45 3.69 -7.69
CA VAL A 175 3.35 3.07 -6.98
C VAL A 175 2.11 3.19 -7.85
N CYS A 176 1.53 2.05 -8.21
CA CYS A 176 0.32 1.99 -9.01
C CYS A 176 -0.82 1.40 -8.18
N HIS A 177 -1.97 2.07 -8.19
CA HIS A 177 -3.20 1.57 -7.62
C HIS A 177 -3.89 0.63 -8.60
N LEU A 178 -4.32 -0.52 -8.11
CA LEU A 178 -4.97 -1.57 -8.87
C LEU A 178 -6.32 -1.91 -8.24
N ASP A 179 -7.39 -1.59 -8.94
CA ASP A 179 -8.71 -2.11 -8.61
C ASP A 179 -8.73 -3.61 -8.86
N ASN A 180 -9.07 -4.38 -7.84
CA ASN A 180 -8.98 -5.85 -7.85
C ASN A 180 -10.35 -6.52 -7.62
N PRO A 181 -11.36 -6.28 -8.49
CA PRO A 181 -12.66 -6.89 -8.32
C PRO A 181 -12.56 -8.42 -8.42
N GLY A 182 -13.20 -9.11 -7.48
CA GLY A 182 -13.16 -10.56 -7.39
C GLY A 182 -11.86 -11.12 -6.85
N GLU A 183 -11.02 -10.29 -6.22
CA GLU A 183 -9.80 -10.69 -5.50
C GLU A 183 -8.83 -11.55 -6.33
N ARG A 184 -8.68 -11.24 -7.61
CA ARG A 184 -7.82 -11.99 -8.55
C ARG A 184 -6.35 -11.92 -8.21
N PHE A 185 -5.90 -10.77 -7.69
CA PHE A 185 -4.53 -10.55 -7.23
C PHE A 185 -4.50 -10.63 -5.71
N ARG A 186 -3.54 -11.36 -5.19
CA ARG A 186 -3.33 -11.49 -3.75
C ARG A 186 -2.04 -10.81 -3.34
N PRO A 187 -1.97 -10.21 -2.14
CA PRO A 187 -0.71 -9.66 -1.63
C PRO A 187 0.42 -10.68 -1.70
N GLY A 188 1.59 -10.26 -2.17
CA GLY A 188 2.75 -11.13 -2.35
C GLY A 188 2.81 -11.91 -3.67
N MET A 189 1.78 -11.80 -4.53
CA MET A 189 1.85 -12.40 -5.87
C MET A 189 2.86 -11.69 -6.76
N TYR A 190 3.56 -12.47 -7.58
CA TYR A 190 4.32 -11.94 -8.70
C TYR A 190 3.37 -11.59 -9.85
N VAL A 191 3.53 -10.40 -10.41
CA VAL A 191 2.73 -9.90 -11.54
C VAL A 191 3.64 -9.40 -12.66
N LYS A 192 3.18 -9.52 -13.89
CA LYS A 192 3.81 -8.90 -15.05
C LYS A 192 3.11 -7.56 -15.30
N VAL A 193 3.91 -6.49 -15.34
CA VAL A 193 3.40 -5.14 -15.62
C VAL A 193 3.95 -4.70 -16.96
N LEU A 194 3.04 -4.27 -17.84
CA LEU A 194 3.37 -3.65 -19.11
C LEU A 194 2.96 -2.18 -19.06
N ILE A 195 3.91 -1.30 -19.37
CA ILE A 195 3.67 0.14 -19.41
C ILE A 195 3.75 0.60 -20.86
N THR A 196 2.62 1.06 -21.38
CA THR A 196 2.51 1.58 -22.74
C THR A 196 2.59 3.10 -22.68
N TYR A 197 3.60 3.69 -23.32
CA TYR A 197 3.82 5.13 -23.34
C TYR A 197 3.58 5.77 -24.71
N LYS A 198 3.49 4.94 -25.76
CA LYS A 198 3.10 5.36 -27.10
C LYS A 198 2.22 4.29 -27.72
N ASN A 199 1.13 4.70 -28.30
CA ASN A 199 0.26 3.82 -29.08
C ASN A 199 0.25 4.30 -30.52
N TYR A 200 0.62 3.43 -31.44
CA TYR A 200 0.62 3.68 -32.86
C TYR A 200 -0.55 2.92 -33.49
N VAL A 201 -1.41 3.62 -34.19
CA VAL A 201 -2.59 3.04 -34.84
C VAL A 201 -2.38 3.07 -36.35
N ASP A 202 -2.73 1.96 -37.01
CA ASP A 202 -2.66 1.82 -38.48
C ASP A 202 -1.27 2.11 -39.08
N VAL A 203 -0.21 1.65 -38.40
CA VAL A 203 1.17 1.76 -38.88
C VAL A 203 1.70 0.45 -39.42
N PRO A 204 2.53 0.47 -40.47
CA PRO A 204 3.14 -0.75 -41.00
C PRO A 204 4.16 -1.30 -39.99
N VAL A 205 4.05 -2.59 -39.67
CA VAL A 205 4.93 -3.27 -38.74
C VAL A 205 5.57 -4.50 -39.37
N LEU A 206 6.82 -4.76 -38.98
CA LEU A 206 7.53 -5.98 -39.38
C LEU A 206 7.98 -6.76 -38.14
N PRO A 207 7.98 -8.09 -38.19
CA PRO A 207 8.52 -8.92 -37.12
C PRO A 207 10.00 -8.63 -36.87
N MET A 208 10.42 -8.60 -35.60
CA MET A 208 11.84 -8.35 -35.22
C MET A 208 12.85 -9.28 -35.92
N LYS A 209 12.43 -10.50 -36.26
CA LYS A 209 13.25 -11.49 -36.99
C LYS A 209 13.66 -11.06 -38.41
N THR A 210 12.97 -10.08 -39.00
CA THR A 210 13.28 -9.56 -40.35
C THR A 210 14.40 -8.51 -40.31
N LYS A 211 14.68 -7.97 -39.15
CA LYS A 211 15.76 -7.00 -38.91
C LYS A 211 17.09 -7.75 -38.75
N LYS A 212 18.14 -7.32 -39.44
CA LYS A 212 19.48 -7.87 -39.28
C LYS A 212 20.11 -7.43 -37.96
N MET A 213 21.17 -8.10 -37.56
CA MET A 213 21.90 -7.79 -36.33
C MET A 213 22.47 -6.37 -36.30
N ASP A 214 22.81 -5.82 -37.48
CA ASP A 214 23.29 -4.44 -37.64
C ASP A 214 22.16 -3.40 -37.69
N GLY A 215 20.89 -3.85 -37.61
CA GLY A 215 19.71 -3.00 -37.69
C GLY A 215 19.24 -2.66 -39.10
N SER A 216 19.88 -3.17 -40.14
CA SER A 216 19.49 -2.94 -41.53
C SER A 216 18.35 -3.87 -41.98
N LEU A 217 17.66 -3.44 -43.03
CA LEU A 217 16.59 -4.20 -43.69
C LEU A 217 16.84 -4.28 -45.18
N TYR A 218 16.23 -5.29 -45.80
CA TYR A 218 16.21 -5.44 -47.26
C TYR A 218 14.76 -5.62 -47.70
N ILE A 219 14.32 -4.81 -48.67
CA ILE A 219 13.02 -4.91 -49.30
C ILE A 219 13.21 -5.46 -50.70
N TYR A 220 12.47 -6.52 -51.04
CA TYR A 220 12.43 -7.07 -52.39
C TYR A 220 11.22 -6.52 -53.16
N HIS A 221 11.49 -5.86 -54.28
CA HIS A 221 10.49 -5.36 -55.20
C HIS A 221 10.22 -6.41 -56.32
N PRO A 222 9.08 -7.12 -56.29
CA PRO A 222 8.84 -8.24 -57.24
C PRO A 222 8.70 -7.80 -58.68
N GLU A 223 8.17 -6.61 -58.93
CA GLU A 223 7.99 -6.09 -60.30
C GLU A 223 9.31 -5.77 -60.99
N SER A 224 10.20 -5.10 -60.33
CA SER A 224 11.53 -4.71 -60.84
C SER A 224 12.59 -5.78 -60.64
N LYS A 225 12.32 -6.82 -59.82
CA LYS A 225 13.25 -7.87 -59.39
C LYS A 225 14.51 -7.29 -58.71
N THR A 226 14.37 -6.17 -58.04
CA THR A 226 15.47 -5.46 -57.33
C THR A 226 15.32 -5.57 -55.83
N VAL A 227 16.45 -5.40 -55.13
CA VAL A 227 16.49 -5.37 -53.66
C VAL A 227 16.93 -3.99 -53.24
N GLU A 228 16.11 -3.32 -52.43
CA GLU A 228 16.41 -2.04 -51.82
C GLU A 228 17.05 -2.29 -50.43
N PHE A 229 18.17 -1.62 -50.19
CA PHE A 229 18.82 -1.63 -48.89
C PHE A 229 18.34 -0.44 -48.05
N ILE A 230 17.83 -0.73 -46.85
CA ILE A 230 17.45 0.27 -45.87
C ILE A 230 18.52 0.28 -44.76
N PRO A 231 19.22 1.41 -44.57
CA PRO A 231 20.25 1.50 -43.57
C PRO A 231 19.66 1.39 -42.14
N PRO A 232 20.50 1.05 -41.15
CA PRO A 232 20.08 1.00 -39.76
C PRO A 232 19.44 2.31 -39.31
N ALA A 233 18.28 2.21 -38.65
CA ALA A 233 17.59 3.33 -38.07
C ALA A 233 16.99 2.94 -36.71
N GLU A 234 16.79 3.94 -35.84
CA GLU A 234 16.01 3.72 -34.61
C GLU A 234 14.52 3.68 -34.95
N TYR A 235 13.96 2.48 -34.93
CA TYR A 235 12.54 2.26 -35.12
C TYR A 235 11.87 2.11 -33.76
N ALA A 236 10.64 2.62 -33.65
CA ALA A 236 9.81 2.29 -32.49
C ALA A 236 9.50 0.78 -32.52
N THR A 237 9.74 0.11 -31.43
CA THR A 237 9.63 -1.34 -31.31
C THR A 237 8.84 -1.75 -30.09
N ASP A 238 8.16 -2.90 -30.18
CA ASP A 238 7.79 -3.69 -29.02
C ASP A 238 8.67 -4.95 -28.96
N ASN A 239 8.24 -5.99 -28.22
CA ASN A 239 9.01 -7.23 -28.09
C ASN A 239 9.02 -8.11 -29.34
N GLU A 240 8.06 -7.96 -30.24
CA GLU A 240 7.84 -8.84 -31.38
C GLU A 240 7.94 -8.14 -32.72
N TYR A 241 7.59 -6.84 -32.76
CA TYR A 241 7.47 -6.06 -33.98
C TYR A 241 8.21 -4.73 -33.87
N PHE A 242 8.55 -4.14 -35.02
CA PHE A 242 9.02 -2.77 -35.12
C PHE A 242 8.27 -2.04 -36.25
N ILE A 243 8.10 -0.73 -36.06
CA ILE A 243 7.39 0.14 -37.00
C ILE A 243 8.34 0.51 -38.13
N VAL A 244 7.89 0.37 -39.36
CA VAL A 244 8.64 0.85 -40.54
C VAL A 244 8.01 2.15 -41.07
N PRO A 245 8.77 2.99 -41.81
CA PRO A 245 8.20 4.17 -42.45
C PRO A 245 7.00 3.85 -43.34
N GLU A 246 5.99 4.75 -43.32
CA GLU A 246 4.72 4.56 -44.02
C GLU A 246 4.87 4.32 -45.53
N LYS A 247 5.94 4.85 -46.13
CA LYS A 247 6.27 4.59 -47.56
C LYS A 247 6.47 3.12 -47.91
N TYR A 248 6.59 2.22 -46.91
CA TYR A 248 6.74 0.78 -47.10
C TYR A 248 5.46 -0.01 -46.71
N LYS A 249 4.31 0.69 -46.53
CA LYS A 249 3.05 0.06 -46.11
C LYS A 249 2.53 -0.97 -47.13
N ASP A 250 2.78 -0.72 -48.40
CA ASP A 250 2.25 -1.52 -49.53
C ASP A 250 3.36 -2.33 -50.25
N THR A 251 4.49 -2.53 -49.62
CA THR A 251 5.63 -3.26 -50.17
C THR A 251 5.78 -4.58 -49.43
#